data_3e2e45c107c2ce37540c6d5dcb660342
#
_entry.id   3e2e45c107c2ce37540c6d5dcb660342
#
_cell.length_a   1.000
_cell.length_b   1.000
_cell.length_c   1.000
_cell.angle_alpha   90.00
_cell.angle_beta   90.00
_cell.angle_gamma   90.00
#
_symmetry.space_group_name_H-M   'P 1'
#
loop_
_entity.id
_entity.type
_entity.pdbx_description
1 polymer ?
#
loop_
_entity_poly.entity_id
_entity_poly.type
_entity_poly.pdbx_seq_one_letter_code
_entity_poly.pdbx_strand_id
1 'polypeptide(L)'
;MPAFRHLALGDSYTIGERVSVKNRWPNQLAKLLEAEGIQTEVTIVARTGWTVDELWKGIQTNSPEGTYDLVTLLIGVNDQYRSYPVDGYREDFRFMLGKAIEYAGGKPDHVVVLSIPDWGFTPFAATKDTEPISQQIDEFNAVNLEETKSTGAHYVDVTIISRMGMDDFELIAGDRLHPSRKMYAMWAEKTLPIVRDILIISKKEKP
;
A
#
# COMPACT_ATOMS: atom_id res chain seq x y z
N MET A 1 -23.02 3.06 14.86
CA MET A 1 -22.12 1.90 14.97
C MET A 1 -20.70 2.45 15.12
N PRO A 2 -19.78 1.78 15.85
CA PRO A 2 -18.40 2.20 15.89
C PRO A 2 -17.78 2.18 14.47
N ALA A 3 -16.82 3.07 14.24
CA ALA A 3 -16.08 3.09 12.97
C ALA A 3 -15.26 1.82 12.79
N PHE A 4 -15.08 1.37 11.55
CA PHE A 4 -14.13 0.31 11.23
C PHE A 4 -12.70 0.81 11.38
N ARG A 5 -11.84 0.00 11.93
CA ARG A 5 -10.43 0.33 12.12
C ARG A 5 -9.59 -0.14 10.93
N HIS A 6 -8.92 0.79 10.27
CA HIS A 6 -8.01 0.53 9.14
C HIS A 6 -6.57 0.83 9.54
N LEU A 7 -5.69 -0.17 9.47
CA LEU A 7 -4.24 -0.02 9.62
C LEU A 7 -3.58 0.01 8.24
N ALA A 8 -2.93 1.12 7.89
CA ALA A 8 -2.18 1.26 6.64
C ALA A 8 -0.68 1.22 6.92
N LEU A 9 -0.02 0.17 6.43
CA LEU A 9 1.40 -0.13 6.60
C LEU A 9 2.18 0.17 5.32
N GLY A 10 3.36 0.80 5.44
CA GLY A 10 4.17 1.03 4.25
C GLY A 10 5.32 2.03 4.40
N ASP A 11 5.63 2.67 3.29
CA ASP A 11 6.73 3.62 3.12
C ASP A 11 6.22 5.03 2.70
N SER A 12 6.99 5.75 1.88
CA SER A 12 6.63 7.08 1.36
C SER A 12 5.33 7.09 0.57
N TYR A 13 4.99 6.00 -0.10
CA TYR A 13 3.74 5.87 -0.85
C TYR A 13 2.51 5.74 0.06
N THR A 14 2.66 5.19 1.24
CA THR A 14 1.57 5.09 2.22
C THR A 14 1.48 6.32 3.12
N ILE A 15 2.62 6.86 3.59
CA ILE A 15 2.62 8.13 4.34
C ILE A 15 2.20 9.32 3.46
N GLY A 16 2.21 9.14 2.14
CA GLY A 16 1.81 10.18 1.19
C GLY A 16 2.80 11.33 1.16
N GLU A 17 4.06 11.02 0.79
CA GLU A 17 5.09 12.05 0.63
C GLU A 17 4.60 13.14 -0.35
N ARG A 18 4.86 14.41 -0.02
CA ARG A 18 4.46 15.60 -0.80
C ARG A 18 2.97 15.89 -0.92
N VAL A 19 2.08 15.13 -0.28
CA VAL A 19 0.66 15.47 -0.22
C VAL A 19 0.20 15.72 1.22
N SER A 20 -0.86 16.53 1.39
CA SER A 20 -1.45 16.75 2.71
C SER A 20 -2.14 15.47 3.21
N VAL A 21 -2.30 15.33 4.53
CA VAL A 21 -2.89 14.16 5.18
C VAL A 21 -4.20 13.70 4.52
N LYS A 22 -5.12 14.62 4.24
CA LYS A 22 -6.41 14.31 3.60
C LYS A 22 -6.31 13.77 2.17
N ASN A 23 -5.15 13.95 1.52
CA ASN A 23 -4.89 13.54 0.13
C ASN A 23 -4.05 12.25 0.04
N ARG A 24 -3.63 11.66 1.16
CA ARG A 24 -3.02 10.33 1.19
C ARG A 24 -4.04 9.31 0.74
N TRP A 25 -3.62 8.29 -0.01
CA TRP A 25 -4.57 7.31 -0.55
C TRP A 25 -5.40 6.58 0.53
N PRO A 26 -4.88 6.22 1.74
CA PRO A 26 -5.71 5.59 2.76
C PRO A 26 -6.81 6.52 3.28
N ASN A 27 -6.53 7.83 3.40
CA ASN A 27 -7.50 8.82 3.83
C ASN A 27 -8.53 9.14 2.73
N GLN A 28 -8.13 9.11 1.45
CA GLN A 28 -9.06 9.22 0.34
C GLN A 28 -9.99 8.01 0.25
N LEU A 29 -9.46 6.79 0.46
CA LEU A 29 -10.27 5.56 0.56
C LEU A 29 -11.29 5.65 1.68
N ALA A 30 -10.89 6.09 2.88
CA ALA A 30 -11.81 6.29 3.99
C ALA A 30 -12.93 7.28 3.66
N LYS A 31 -12.62 8.36 2.93
CA LYS A 31 -13.61 9.32 2.46
C LYS A 31 -14.58 8.72 1.44
N LEU A 32 -14.11 7.86 0.55
CA LEU A 32 -14.98 7.15 -0.41
C LEU A 32 -15.92 6.18 0.32
N LEU A 33 -15.40 5.45 1.31
CA LEU A 33 -16.19 4.55 2.16
C LEU A 33 -17.24 5.32 2.97
N GLU A 34 -16.88 6.50 3.51
CA GLU A 34 -17.81 7.38 4.23
C GLU A 34 -18.98 7.81 3.34
N ALA A 35 -18.73 8.12 2.07
CA ALA A 35 -19.79 8.47 1.10
C ALA A 35 -20.78 7.30 0.84
N GLU A 36 -20.34 6.06 1.10
CA GLU A 36 -21.17 4.84 1.06
C GLU A 36 -21.76 4.46 2.44
N GLY A 37 -21.61 5.32 3.46
CA GLY A 37 -22.11 5.09 4.82
C GLY A 37 -21.27 4.15 5.67
N ILE A 38 -20.01 3.92 5.29
CA ILE A 38 -19.03 3.07 6.00
C ILE A 38 -18.00 3.96 6.68
N GLN A 39 -18.19 4.22 7.99
CA GLN A 39 -17.25 5.03 8.78
C GLN A 39 -15.97 4.25 9.07
N THR A 40 -14.81 4.85 8.77
CA THR A 40 -13.50 4.20 8.89
C THR A 40 -12.51 5.12 9.61
N GLU A 41 -11.83 4.60 10.63
CA GLU A 41 -10.74 5.27 11.32
C GLU A 41 -9.38 4.73 10.81
N VAL A 42 -8.55 5.61 10.24
CA VAL A 42 -7.29 5.24 9.60
C VAL A 42 -6.12 5.49 10.53
N THR A 43 -5.37 4.42 10.85
CA THR A 43 -4.06 4.48 11.49
C THR A 43 -2.98 4.22 10.44
N ILE A 44 -2.02 5.11 10.27
CA ILE A 44 -0.92 4.95 9.30
C ILE A 44 0.37 4.69 10.07
N VAL A 45 1.04 3.57 9.78
CA VAL A 45 2.42 3.28 10.21
C VAL A 45 3.27 3.15 8.96
N ALA A 46 3.88 4.26 8.58
CA ALA A 46 4.65 4.39 7.36
C ALA A 46 5.63 5.57 7.46
N ARG A 47 6.75 5.48 6.77
CA ARG A 47 7.75 6.55 6.68
C ARG A 47 8.50 6.49 5.35
N THR A 48 8.84 7.66 4.82
CA THR A 48 9.67 7.82 3.64
C THR A 48 11.00 7.08 3.78
N GLY A 49 11.32 6.27 2.78
CA GLY A 49 12.59 5.54 2.70
C GLY A 49 12.59 4.17 3.37
N TRP A 50 11.55 3.77 4.07
CA TRP A 50 11.53 2.48 4.76
C TRP A 50 11.54 1.30 3.80
N THR A 51 12.44 0.35 4.09
CA THR A 51 12.44 -1.03 3.61
C THR A 51 11.50 -1.89 4.46
N VAL A 52 11.31 -3.15 4.10
CA VAL A 52 10.44 -4.07 4.86
C VAL A 52 10.89 -4.21 6.32
N ASP A 53 12.19 -4.37 6.56
CA ASP A 53 12.75 -4.51 7.92
C ASP A 53 12.64 -3.20 8.73
N GLU A 54 12.78 -2.06 8.08
CA GLU A 54 12.61 -0.73 8.70
C GLU A 54 11.12 -0.48 9.03
N LEU A 55 10.18 -0.94 8.19
CA LEU A 55 8.76 -0.91 8.51
C LEU A 55 8.46 -1.73 9.77
N TRP A 56 9.04 -2.94 9.89
CA TRP A 56 8.86 -3.75 11.10
C TRP A 56 9.36 -3.04 12.36
N LYS A 57 10.54 -2.42 12.32
CA LYS A 57 11.06 -1.60 13.42
C LYS A 57 10.13 -0.41 13.75
N GLY A 58 9.57 0.19 12.70
CA GLY A 58 8.58 1.26 12.83
C GLY A 58 7.30 0.80 13.50
N ILE A 59 6.78 -0.37 13.17
CA ILE A 59 5.61 -0.98 13.81
C ILE A 59 5.88 -1.23 15.30
N GLN A 60 7.02 -1.82 15.63
CA GLN A 60 7.40 -2.05 17.03
C GLN A 60 7.49 -0.75 17.84
N THR A 61 7.96 0.33 17.23
CA THR A 61 8.08 1.65 17.88
C THR A 61 6.72 2.33 18.05
N ASN A 62 5.85 2.28 17.02
CA ASN A 62 4.53 2.92 17.05
C ASN A 62 3.50 2.07 17.81
N SER A 63 3.77 0.77 17.98
CA SER A 63 2.95 -0.18 18.75
C SER A 63 1.44 -0.03 18.48
N PRO A 64 0.97 -0.23 17.23
CA PRO A 64 -0.47 -0.15 16.96
C PRO A 64 -1.20 -1.22 17.77
N GLU A 65 -2.23 -0.78 18.53
CA GLU A 65 -2.88 -1.61 19.54
C GLU A 65 -4.10 -2.37 19.01
N GLY A 66 -4.26 -3.61 19.46
CA GLY A 66 -5.41 -4.44 19.18
C GLY A 66 -5.47 -4.93 17.73
N THR A 67 -6.68 -5.32 17.29
CA THR A 67 -6.93 -5.81 15.93
C THR A 67 -7.62 -4.75 15.08
N TYR A 68 -7.49 -4.89 13.78
CA TYR A 68 -8.06 -3.98 12.78
C TYR A 68 -9.05 -4.73 11.89
N ASP A 69 -10.10 -4.05 11.46
CA ASP A 69 -11.10 -4.59 10.53
C ASP A 69 -10.56 -4.67 9.09
N LEU A 70 -9.52 -3.88 8.80
CA LEU A 70 -8.81 -3.84 7.53
C LEU A 70 -7.33 -3.54 7.79
N VAL A 71 -6.43 -4.27 7.14
CA VAL A 71 -5.01 -3.94 7.07
C VAL A 71 -4.60 -3.80 5.61
N THR A 72 -3.93 -2.71 5.26
CA THR A 72 -3.34 -2.55 3.94
C THR A 72 -1.82 -2.50 4.02
N LEU A 73 -1.14 -3.12 3.07
CA LEU A 73 0.32 -3.19 3.00
C LEU A 73 0.81 -2.75 1.62
N LEU A 74 1.66 -1.72 1.57
CA LEU A 74 2.37 -1.28 0.38
C LEU A 74 3.81 -0.99 0.77
N ILE A 75 4.74 -1.88 0.42
CA ILE A 75 6.16 -1.82 0.80
C ILE A 75 7.02 -2.54 -0.25
N GLY A 76 8.30 -2.19 -0.35
CA GLY A 76 9.30 -2.90 -1.14
C GLY A 76 10.01 -2.04 -2.18
N VAL A 77 9.55 -0.82 -2.48
CA VAL A 77 10.24 0.04 -3.43
C VAL A 77 11.65 0.42 -2.95
N ASN A 78 11.84 0.60 -1.64
CA ASN A 78 13.16 0.96 -1.10
C ASN A 78 14.11 -0.23 -1.05
N ASP A 79 13.58 -1.45 -0.93
CA ASP A 79 14.35 -2.68 -1.05
C ASP A 79 14.90 -2.81 -2.48
N GLN A 80 14.03 -2.62 -3.50
CA GLN A 80 14.44 -2.57 -4.91
C GLN A 80 15.44 -1.43 -5.17
N TYR A 81 15.15 -0.22 -4.72
CA TYR A 81 16.00 0.96 -4.94
C TYR A 81 17.40 0.82 -4.32
N ARG A 82 17.51 0.10 -3.19
CA ARG A 82 18.76 -0.24 -2.53
C ARG A 82 19.39 -1.52 -3.07
N SER A 83 18.85 -2.10 -4.14
CA SER A 83 19.36 -3.31 -4.80
C SER A 83 19.41 -4.52 -3.88
N TYR A 84 18.43 -4.70 -3.01
CA TYR A 84 18.32 -5.90 -2.20
C TYR A 84 17.96 -7.09 -3.10
N PRO A 85 18.55 -8.29 -2.84
CA PRO A 85 18.22 -9.48 -3.61
C PRO A 85 16.74 -9.86 -3.48
N VAL A 86 16.10 -10.21 -4.58
CA VAL A 86 14.67 -10.56 -4.60
C VAL A 86 14.32 -11.76 -3.71
N ASP A 87 15.23 -12.73 -3.57
CA ASP A 87 15.02 -13.89 -2.69
C ASP A 87 14.98 -13.48 -1.21
N GLY A 88 15.90 -12.60 -0.77
CA GLY A 88 15.87 -12.04 0.59
C GLY A 88 14.63 -11.19 0.83
N TYR A 89 14.26 -10.37 -0.17
CA TYR A 89 13.02 -9.60 -0.12
C TYR A 89 11.78 -10.48 0.05
N ARG A 90 11.72 -11.63 -0.62
CA ARG A 90 10.61 -12.59 -0.48
C ARG A 90 10.41 -13.04 0.98
N GLU A 91 11.50 -13.36 1.66
CA GLU A 91 11.44 -13.80 3.06
C GLU A 91 10.93 -12.67 3.97
N ASP A 92 11.47 -11.46 3.80
CA ASP A 92 11.08 -10.28 4.57
C ASP A 92 9.62 -9.88 4.28
N PHE A 93 9.21 -9.91 3.02
CA PHE A 93 7.81 -9.60 2.64
C PHE A 93 6.83 -10.62 3.21
N ARG A 94 7.14 -11.92 3.11
CA ARG A 94 6.32 -12.99 3.71
C ARG A 94 6.16 -12.81 5.21
N PHE A 95 7.24 -12.47 5.92
CA PHE A 95 7.20 -12.14 7.33
C PHE A 95 6.27 -10.96 7.61
N MET A 96 6.41 -9.87 6.85
CA MET A 96 5.60 -8.66 7.04
C MET A 96 4.12 -8.90 6.71
N LEU A 97 3.82 -9.67 5.65
CA LEU A 97 2.45 -10.09 5.32
C LEU A 97 1.83 -10.91 6.47
N GLY A 98 2.61 -11.81 7.07
CA GLY A 98 2.18 -12.54 8.27
C GLY A 98 1.82 -11.59 9.43
N LYS A 99 2.62 -10.55 9.66
CA LYS A 99 2.32 -9.52 10.66
C LYS A 99 1.07 -8.70 10.32
N ALA A 100 0.86 -8.36 9.04
CA ALA A 100 -0.37 -7.72 8.61
C ALA A 100 -1.60 -8.59 8.89
N ILE A 101 -1.52 -9.89 8.65
CA ILE A 101 -2.59 -10.86 8.97
C ILE A 101 -2.81 -10.96 10.49
N GLU A 102 -1.76 -10.96 11.31
CA GLU A 102 -1.89 -10.93 12.78
C GLU A 102 -2.67 -9.69 13.23
N TYR A 103 -2.36 -8.49 12.70
CA TYR A 103 -3.11 -7.26 12.98
C TYR A 103 -4.56 -7.30 12.48
N ALA A 104 -4.85 -8.08 11.44
CA ALA A 104 -6.21 -8.33 10.95
C ALA A 104 -6.95 -9.41 11.78
N GLY A 105 -6.44 -9.77 12.96
CA GLY A 105 -7.04 -10.79 13.82
C GLY A 105 -6.89 -12.21 13.28
N GLY A 106 -5.87 -12.48 12.48
CA GLY A 106 -5.63 -13.77 11.85
C GLY A 106 -6.47 -14.02 10.59
N LYS A 107 -7.11 -12.99 10.06
CA LYS A 107 -7.98 -13.06 8.87
C LYS A 107 -7.25 -12.54 7.63
N PRO A 108 -6.70 -13.39 6.76
CA PRO A 108 -6.01 -12.94 5.56
C PRO A 108 -6.93 -12.21 4.57
N ASP A 109 -8.19 -12.57 4.49
CA ASP A 109 -9.23 -11.91 3.69
C ASP A 109 -9.57 -10.47 4.16
N HIS A 110 -9.04 -10.03 5.30
CA HIS A 110 -9.07 -8.66 5.79
C HIS A 110 -7.78 -7.88 5.48
N VAL A 111 -6.86 -8.48 4.71
CA VAL A 111 -5.60 -7.85 4.30
C VAL A 111 -5.62 -7.55 2.81
N VAL A 112 -5.22 -6.34 2.44
CA VAL A 112 -5.08 -5.91 1.05
C VAL A 112 -3.66 -5.43 0.81
N VAL A 113 -2.94 -6.11 -0.07
CA VAL A 113 -1.63 -5.71 -0.55
C VAL A 113 -1.80 -4.85 -1.80
N LEU A 114 -1.16 -3.68 -1.84
CA LEU A 114 -1.04 -2.89 -3.06
C LEU A 114 0.32 -3.16 -3.69
N SER A 115 0.37 -3.25 -5.02
CA SER A 115 1.63 -3.40 -5.74
C SER A 115 2.55 -2.19 -5.56
N ILE A 116 3.86 -2.42 -5.70
CA ILE A 116 4.88 -1.37 -5.69
C ILE A 116 4.71 -0.52 -6.95
N PRO A 117 4.58 0.81 -6.84
CA PRO A 117 4.54 1.70 -8.00
C PRO A 117 5.88 1.70 -8.75
N ASP A 118 5.81 1.87 -10.06
CA ASP A 118 7.00 1.94 -10.91
C ASP A 118 7.53 3.38 -11.00
N TRP A 119 8.57 3.67 -10.25
CA TRP A 119 9.20 4.98 -10.26
C TRP A 119 10.01 5.26 -11.54
N GLY A 120 10.28 4.24 -12.36
CA GLY A 120 10.88 4.37 -13.68
C GLY A 120 10.03 5.21 -14.63
N PHE A 121 8.71 5.27 -14.41
CA PHE A 121 7.75 6.08 -15.17
C PHE A 121 7.51 7.47 -14.54
N THR A 122 8.53 8.06 -13.93
CA THR A 122 8.46 9.39 -13.32
C THR A 122 9.51 10.33 -13.93
N PRO A 123 9.28 11.67 -13.92
CA PRO A 123 10.31 12.62 -14.35
C PRO A 123 11.61 12.55 -13.54
N PHE A 124 11.60 11.98 -12.34
CA PHE A 124 12.82 11.73 -11.55
C PHE A 124 13.74 10.70 -12.22
N ALA A 125 13.18 9.74 -12.93
CA ALA A 125 13.93 8.71 -13.65
C ALA A 125 14.33 9.10 -15.08
N ALA A 126 13.94 10.29 -15.57
CA ALA A 126 14.12 10.70 -16.98
C ALA A 126 15.57 10.66 -17.51
N THR A 127 16.57 10.68 -16.63
CA THR A 127 18.02 10.58 -17.00
C THR A 127 18.61 9.20 -16.70
N LYS A 128 17.78 8.23 -16.31
CA LYS A 128 18.21 6.87 -15.95
C LYS A 128 17.84 5.89 -17.07
N ASP A 129 18.50 4.74 -17.09
CA ASP A 129 17.99 3.59 -17.81
C ASP A 129 16.80 3.03 -17.03
N THR A 130 15.60 3.20 -17.56
CA THR A 130 14.36 2.85 -16.85
C THR A 130 13.92 1.41 -17.08
N GLU A 131 14.41 0.75 -18.13
CA GLU A 131 14.05 -0.64 -18.42
C GLU A 131 14.43 -1.61 -17.29
N PRO A 132 15.68 -1.60 -16.76
CA PRO A 132 16.05 -2.44 -15.62
C PRO A 132 15.25 -2.12 -14.36
N ILE A 133 14.88 -0.84 -14.15
CA ILE A 133 14.06 -0.42 -13.01
C ILE A 133 12.70 -1.11 -13.07
N SER A 134 12.02 -0.99 -14.22
CA SER A 134 10.70 -1.55 -14.42
C SER A 134 10.70 -3.08 -14.33
N GLN A 135 11.71 -3.74 -14.89
CA GLN A 135 11.87 -5.20 -14.77
C GLN A 135 12.02 -5.63 -13.31
N GLN A 136 12.84 -4.96 -12.53
CA GLN A 136 13.01 -5.26 -11.10
C GLN A 136 11.73 -5.00 -10.30
N ILE A 137 11.01 -3.91 -10.58
CA ILE A 137 9.71 -3.63 -9.95
C ILE A 137 8.71 -4.76 -10.28
N ASP A 138 8.69 -5.25 -11.51
CA ASP A 138 7.84 -6.38 -11.90
C ASP A 138 8.22 -7.68 -11.19
N GLU A 139 9.53 -7.95 -10.99
CA GLU A 139 10.02 -9.11 -10.21
C GLU A 139 9.57 -9.03 -8.75
N PHE A 140 9.73 -7.88 -8.10
CA PHE A 140 9.29 -7.65 -6.72
C PHE A 140 7.76 -7.76 -6.60
N ASN A 141 7.02 -7.22 -7.56
CA ASN A 141 5.56 -7.32 -7.61
C ASN A 141 5.07 -8.74 -7.87
N ALA A 142 5.81 -9.55 -8.63
CA ALA A 142 5.52 -10.97 -8.80
C ALA A 142 5.62 -11.72 -7.46
N VAL A 143 6.66 -11.42 -6.66
CA VAL A 143 6.79 -11.94 -5.29
C VAL A 143 5.60 -11.53 -4.43
N ASN A 144 5.26 -10.23 -4.41
CA ASN A 144 4.14 -9.73 -3.62
C ASN A 144 2.82 -10.41 -3.99
N LEU A 145 2.57 -10.57 -5.27
CA LEU A 145 1.35 -11.23 -5.78
C LEU A 145 1.29 -12.71 -5.37
N GLU A 146 2.40 -13.43 -5.52
CA GLU A 146 2.49 -14.86 -5.21
C GLU A 146 2.27 -15.10 -3.71
N GLU A 147 3.01 -14.38 -2.85
CA GLU A 147 2.90 -14.49 -1.39
C GLU A 147 1.49 -14.08 -0.91
N THR A 148 0.94 -13.01 -1.46
CA THR A 148 -0.42 -12.57 -1.12
C THR A 148 -1.46 -13.63 -1.46
N LYS A 149 -1.41 -14.20 -2.68
CA LYS A 149 -2.33 -15.26 -3.11
C LYS A 149 -2.20 -16.52 -2.25
N SER A 150 -0.99 -16.88 -1.86
CA SER A 150 -0.74 -18.08 -1.07
C SER A 150 -1.39 -18.04 0.31
N THR A 151 -1.59 -16.83 0.86
CA THR A 151 -2.24 -16.64 2.17
C THR A 151 -3.77 -16.47 2.08
N GLY A 152 -4.33 -16.20 0.90
CA GLY A 152 -5.72 -15.84 0.71
C GLY A 152 -6.02 -14.35 0.95
N ALA A 153 -5.00 -13.49 1.07
CA ALA A 153 -5.14 -12.06 1.12
C ALA A 153 -5.47 -11.47 -0.27
N HIS A 154 -5.96 -10.23 -0.31
CA HIS A 154 -6.29 -9.53 -1.54
C HIS A 154 -5.10 -8.78 -2.11
N TYR A 155 -5.03 -8.67 -3.44
CA TYR A 155 -4.01 -7.92 -4.15
C TYR A 155 -4.62 -6.88 -5.09
N VAL A 156 -4.11 -5.64 -5.03
CA VAL A 156 -4.53 -4.54 -5.90
C VAL A 156 -3.32 -4.03 -6.67
N ASP A 157 -3.33 -4.19 -7.99
CA ASP A 157 -2.27 -3.69 -8.85
C ASP A 157 -2.45 -2.19 -9.12
N VAL A 158 -1.64 -1.36 -8.46
CA VAL A 158 -1.55 0.10 -8.69
C VAL A 158 -0.36 0.49 -9.58
N THR A 159 0.52 -0.47 -9.92
CA THR A 159 1.69 -0.25 -10.78
C THR A 159 1.28 0.26 -12.14
N ILE A 160 0.23 -0.30 -12.73
CA ILE A 160 -0.31 0.13 -14.02
C ILE A 160 -0.74 1.61 -14.01
N ILE A 161 -1.25 2.11 -12.88
CA ILE A 161 -1.63 3.53 -12.73
C ILE A 161 -0.37 4.39 -12.61
N SER A 162 0.64 3.94 -11.88
CA SER A 162 1.89 4.68 -11.72
C SER A 162 2.63 4.87 -13.05
N ARG A 163 2.56 3.89 -13.95
CA ARG A 163 3.15 3.94 -15.28
C ARG A 163 2.53 5.00 -16.21
N MET A 164 1.37 5.55 -15.85
CA MET A 164 0.77 6.69 -16.56
C MET A 164 1.47 8.03 -16.26
N GLY A 165 2.37 8.07 -15.26
CA GLY A 165 3.00 9.29 -14.78
C GLY A 165 3.89 10.02 -15.80
N MET A 166 4.41 9.30 -16.81
CA MET A 166 5.19 9.93 -17.90
C MET A 166 4.30 10.60 -18.95
N ASP A 167 3.05 10.13 -19.10
CA ASP A 167 2.09 10.68 -20.07
C ASP A 167 1.23 11.78 -19.44
N ASP A 168 1.03 11.74 -18.12
CA ASP A 168 0.24 12.73 -17.36
C ASP A 168 1.01 13.18 -16.10
N PHE A 169 1.75 14.28 -16.22
CA PHE A 169 2.53 14.84 -15.10
C PHE A 169 1.67 15.36 -13.95
N GLU A 170 0.36 15.56 -14.12
CA GLU A 170 -0.54 15.86 -13.00
C GLU A 170 -0.66 14.70 -12.00
N LEU A 171 -0.31 13.48 -12.42
CA LEU A 171 -0.26 12.31 -11.57
C LEU A 171 0.95 12.30 -10.64
N ILE A 172 1.97 13.11 -10.91
CA ILE A 172 3.21 13.18 -10.14
C ILE A 172 3.23 14.43 -9.28
N ALA A 173 3.71 14.31 -8.04
CA ALA A 173 3.88 15.43 -7.12
C ALA A 173 5.05 16.35 -7.54
N GLY A 174 5.16 17.50 -6.89
CA GLY A 174 6.16 18.52 -7.25
C GLY A 174 7.62 18.12 -7.07
N ASP A 175 7.91 17.00 -6.40
CA ASP A 175 9.26 16.42 -6.30
C ASP A 175 9.64 15.57 -7.52
N ARG A 176 8.74 15.41 -8.47
CA ARG A 176 8.92 14.66 -9.72
C ARG A 176 9.04 13.13 -9.54
N LEU A 177 8.72 12.61 -8.36
CA LEU A 177 8.88 11.20 -8.01
C LEU A 177 7.59 10.60 -7.44
N HIS A 178 7.07 11.20 -6.36
CA HIS A 178 5.96 10.63 -5.63
C HIS A 178 4.61 10.92 -6.30
N PRO A 179 3.59 10.10 -6.05
CA PRO A 179 2.24 10.32 -6.56
C PRO A 179 1.63 11.64 -6.09
N SER A 180 0.93 12.31 -6.98
CA SER A 180 0.10 13.44 -6.62
C SER A 180 -1.19 12.98 -5.92
N ARG A 181 -1.97 13.96 -5.41
CA ARG A 181 -3.32 13.68 -4.91
C ARG A 181 -4.22 12.98 -5.94
N LYS A 182 -4.01 13.27 -7.24
CA LYS A 182 -4.80 12.72 -8.36
C LYS A 182 -4.51 11.23 -8.52
N MET A 183 -3.23 10.84 -8.55
CA MET A 183 -2.84 9.43 -8.61
C MET A 183 -3.31 8.68 -7.36
N TYR A 184 -3.17 9.26 -6.16
CA TYR A 184 -3.67 8.64 -4.93
C TYR A 184 -5.19 8.47 -4.91
N ALA A 185 -5.95 9.36 -5.56
CA ALA A 185 -7.40 9.17 -5.74
C ALA A 185 -7.69 7.93 -6.60
N MET A 186 -6.98 7.76 -7.70
CA MET A 186 -7.13 6.58 -8.58
C MET A 186 -6.79 5.27 -7.84
N TRP A 187 -5.78 5.28 -6.95
CA TRP A 187 -5.46 4.10 -6.12
C TRP A 187 -6.58 3.80 -5.14
N ALA A 188 -7.12 4.82 -4.48
CA ALA A 188 -8.23 4.67 -3.55
C ALA A 188 -9.49 4.14 -4.27
N GLU A 189 -9.83 4.68 -5.43
CA GLU A 189 -10.95 4.21 -6.26
C GLU A 189 -10.77 2.75 -6.70
N LYS A 190 -9.54 2.36 -7.11
CA LYS A 190 -9.24 0.98 -7.52
C LYS A 190 -9.33 -0.02 -6.34
N THR A 191 -8.98 0.43 -5.14
CA THR A 191 -9.00 -0.38 -3.91
C THR A 191 -10.40 -0.48 -3.29
N LEU A 192 -11.23 0.54 -3.50
CA LEU A 192 -12.56 0.67 -2.88
C LEU A 192 -13.46 -0.57 -3.01
N PRO A 193 -13.64 -1.20 -4.18
CA PRO A 193 -14.58 -2.32 -4.31
C PRO A 193 -14.21 -3.49 -3.39
N ILE A 194 -12.93 -3.85 -3.31
CA ILE A 194 -12.43 -4.93 -2.47
C ILE A 194 -12.65 -4.59 -1.00
N VAL A 195 -12.24 -3.40 -0.58
CA VAL A 195 -12.34 -2.98 0.82
C VAL A 195 -13.79 -2.85 1.27
N ARG A 196 -14.65 -2.30 0.43
CA ARG A 196 -16.09 -2.23 0.69
C ARG A 196 -16.67 -3.61 0.97
N ASP A 197 -16.37 -4.59 0.11
CA ASP A 197 -16.89 -5.95 0.25
C ASP A 197 -16.40 -6.61 1.54
N ILE A 198 -15.13 -6.47 1.91
CA ILE A 198 -14.56 -6.91 3.19
C ILE A 198 -15.35 -6.33 4.36
N LEU A 199 -15.54 -5.02 4.39
CA LEU A 199 -16.18 -4.33 5.53
C LEU A 199 -17.70 -4.60 5.61
N ILE A 200 -18.38 -4.80 4.48
CA ILE A 200 -19.79 -5.18 4.46
C ILE A 200 -19.98 -6.61 4.99
N ILE A 201 -19.13 -7.55 4.62
CA ILE A 201 -19.17 -8.92 5.14
C ILE A 201 -18.91 -8.91 6.64
N SER A 202 -17.87 -8.23 7.09
CA SER A 202 -17.54 -8.07 8.52
C SER A 202 -18.67 -7.46 9.34
N LYS A 203 -19.45 -6.57 8.74
CA LYS A 203 -20.64 -5.96 9.39
C LYS A 203 -21.74 -6.99 9.67
N LYS A 204 -21.89 -7.99 8.80
CA LYS A 204 -22.91 -9.04 8.96
C LYS A 204 -22.50 -10.10 9.99
N GLU A 205 -21.21 -10.24 10.28
CA GLU A 205 -20.66 -11.19 11.24
C GLU A 205 -20.55 -10.64 12.67
N LYS A 206 -20.66 -9.32 12.83
CA LYS A 206 -20.72 -8.70 14.17
C LYS A 206 -22.13 -8.88 14.74
N PRO A 207 -22.29 -9.54 15.92
CA PRO A 207 -23.58 -9.80 16.56
C PRO A 207 -24.32 -8.53 16.96
#